data_d0705f83b19bddb61635d43a7b8c815d
#
_entry.id   d0705f83b19bddb61635d43a7b8c815d
#
_cell.length_a   1.000
_cell.length_b   1.000
_cell.length_c   1.000
_cell.angle_alpha   90.00
_cell.angle_beta   90.00
_cell.angle_gamma   90.00
#
_symmetry.space_group_name_H-M   'P 1'
#
loop_
_entity.id
_entity.type
_entity.pdbx_description
1 polymer ?
#
loop_
_entity_poly.entity_id
_entity_poly.type
_entity_poly.pdbx_seq_one_letter_code
_entity_poly.pdbx_strand_id
1 'polypeptide(L)'
;ALQRQKLVSLYGEEGYQQQLALMGISEETFDGMLAAQYLNSSLQTAYGPGGSLYDEDAVRAYAQEQGYASVYVLTLTGENAETMAADLLERWQKAEDKAAEYAAMCEELQQEAVGAVTLTAAEGDPLSDAIMALELEELTAVIDPYGDGSCYVILRTDLDLSVAADAYFQQVQSDRLANASVVSNAKLYSSLDVGAFYDRMTELRAEMQAAMAEAGGHTADDGHDHSADAGTD
;
A
#
# COMPACT_ATOMS: atom_id res chain seq x y z
N ALA A 1 25.19 -0.46 6.32
CA ALA A 1 26.01 -1.56 6.85
C ALA A 1 25.24 -2.89 6.95
N LEU A 2 24.12 -2.98 7.67
CA LEU A 2 23.34 -4.23 7.87
C LEU A 2 22.77 -4.84 6.57
N GLN A 3 22.26 -4.02 5.66
CA GLN A 3 21.71 -4.49 4.38
C GLN A 3 22.81 -5.06 3.48
N ARG A 4 23.97 -4.37 3.40
CA ARG A 4 25.13 -4.88 2.68
C ARG A 4 25.56 -6.23 3.24
N GLN A 5 25.68 -6.35 4.56
CA GLN A 5 26.04 -7.62 5.21
C GLN A 5 25.06 -8.74 4.87
N LYS A 6 23.76 -8.47 4.84
CA LYS A 6 22.75 -9.45 4.44
C LYS A 6 22.93 -9.90 2.99
N LEU A 7 23.14 -8.97 2.05
CA LEU A 7 23.34 -9.29 0.64
C LEU A 7 24.64 -10.08 0.43
N VAL A 8 25.74 -9.66 1.07
CA VAL A 8 27.01 -10.40 1.02
C VAL A 8 26.88 -11.79 1.66
N SER A 9 26.10 -11.91 2.73
CA SER A 9 25.86 -13.21 3.37
C SER A 9 25.04 -14.16 2.48
N LEU A 10 24.13 -13.62 1.64
CA LEU A 10 23.27 -14.40 0.75
C LEU A 10 23.96 -14.79 -0.56
N TYR A 11 24.72 -13.86 -1.15
CA TYR A 11 25.25 -13.99 -2.51
C TYR A 11 26.77 -14.10 -2.57
N GLY A 12 27.47 -13.93 -1.44
CA GLY A 12 28.91 -13.72 -1.40
C GLY A 12 29.31 -12.31 -1.87
N GLU A 13 30.57 -11.94 -1.68
CA GLU A 13 31.08 -10.62 -2.11
C GLU A 13 31.01 -10.45 -3.63
N GLU A 14 31.39 -11.48 -4.38
CA GLU A 14 31.35 -11.47 -5.85
C GLU A 14 29.92 -11.35 -6.39
N GLY A 15 28.98 -12.13 -5.85
CA GLY A 15 27.56 -12.04 -6.22
C GLY A 15 26.94 -10.68 -5.87
N TYR A 16 27.33 -10.07 -4.75
CA TYR A 16 26.93 -8.72 -4.39
C TYR A 16 27.42 -7.69 -5.43
N GLN A 17 28.69 -7.76 -5.84
CA GLN A 17 29.24 -6.86 -6.86
C GLN A 17 28.58 -7.06 -8.22
N GLN A 18 28.26 -8.29 -8.59
CA GLN A 18 27.49 -8.60 -9.81
C GLN A 18 26.10 -7.96 -9.78
N GLN A 19 25.39 -8.01 -8.64
CA GLN A 19 24.08 -7.36 -8.50
C GLN A 19 24.17 -5.83 -8.67
N LEU A 20 25.19 -5.19 -8.09
CA LEU A 20 25.42 -3.75 -8.28
C LEU A 20 25.70 -3.41 -9.75
N ALA A 21 26.52 -4.23 -10.42
CA ALA A 21 26.80 -4.07 -11.85
C ALA A 21 25.55 -4.21 -12.72
N LEU A 22 24.65 -5.17 -12.39
CA LEU A 22 23.36 -5.34 -13.06
C LEU A 22 22.40 -4.16 -12.88
N MET A 23 22.47 -3.51 -11.72
CA MET A 23 21.72 -2.28 -11.46
C MET A 23 22.35 -1.04 -12.09
N GLY A 24 23.60 -1.17 -12.58
CA GLY A 24 24.38 -0.05 -13.14
C GLY A 24 24.76 1.00 -12.11
N ILE A 25 24.92 0.63 -10.84
CA ILE A 25 25.22 1.57 -9.75
C ILE A 25 26.50 1.18 -9.01
N SER A 26 27.19 2.16 -8.44
CA SER A 26 28.32 1.94 -7.55
C SER A 26 27.84 1.55 -6.13
N GLU A 27 28.70 0.94 -5.35
CA GLU A 27 28.46 0.68 -3.92
C GLU A 27 28.14 1.96 -3.15
N GLU A 28 28.86 3.06 -3.43
CA GLU A 28 28.56 4.38 -2.82
C GLU A 28 27.15 4.86 -3.15
N THR A 29 26.71 4.71 -4.41
CA THR A 29 25.36 5.07 -4.83
C THR A 29 24.32 4.20 -4.12
N PHE A 30 24.57 2.90 -4.01
CA PHE A 30 23.70 1.97 -3.31
C PHE A 30 23.59 2.30 -1.81
N ASP A 31 24.70 2.56 -1.15
CA ASP A 31 24.72 2.98 0.26
C ASP A 31 23.97 4.32 0.47
N GLY A 32 24.12 5.26 -0.47
CA GLY A 32 23.35 6.52 -0.47
C GLY A 32 21.85 6.29 -0.60
N MET A 33 21.43 5.40 -1.49
CA MET A 33 20.01 5.02 -1.65
C MET A 33 19.46 4.37 -0.38
N LEU A 34 20.21 3.46 0.25
CA LEU A 34 19.82 2.83 1.52
C LEU A 34 19.70 3.85 2.65
N ALA A 35 20.63 4.80 2.74
CA ALA A 35 20.60 5.87 3.74
C ALA A 35 19.38 6.77 3.54
N ALA A 36 19.05 7.13 2.29
CA ALA A 36 17.88 7.93 1.95
C ALA A 36 16.57 7.17 2.29
N GLN A 37 16.49 5.88 1.97
CA GLN A 37 15.35 5.04 2.32
C GLN A 37 15.15 4.95 3.83
N TYR A 38 16.24 4.74 4.59
CA TYR A 38 16.19 4.69 6.05
C TYR A 38 15.73 6.02 6.65
N LEU A 39 16.26 7.14 6.13
CA LEU A 39 15.85 8.47 6.56
C LEU A 39 14.36 8.72 6.28
N ASN A 40 13.90 8.38 5.08
CA ASN A 40 12.48 8.51 4.71
C ASN A 40 11.56 7.70 5.63
N SER A 41 11.90 6.42 5.88
CA SER A 41 11.16 5.57 6.81
C SER A 41 11.17 6.11 8.24
N SER A 42 12.30 6.66 8.70
CA SER A 42 12.42 7.27 10.03
C SER A 42 11.58 8.54 10.14
N LEU A 43 11.53 9.37 9.08
CA LEU A 43 10.69 10.55 9.01
C LEU A 43 9.20 10.17 8.99
N GLN A 44 8.81 9.19 8.20
CA GLN A 44 7.43 8.69 8.18
C GLN A 44 6.99 8.24 9.58
N THR A 45 7.83 7.49 10.29
CA THR A 45 7.56 7.10 11.69
C THR A 45 7.45 8.31 12.61
N ALA A 46 8.31 9.32 12.43
CA ALA A 46 8.29 10.52 13.27
C ALA A 46 7.06 11.40 13.04
N TYR A 47 6.52 11.44 11.80
CA TYR A 47 5.30 12.16 11.46
C TYR A 47 4.02 11.34 11.70
N GLY A 48 4.13 10.03 11.89
CA GLY A 48 2.99 9.15 12.19
C GLY A 48 2.49 9.31 13.63
N PRO A 49 1.30 8.72 13.94
CA PRO A 49 0.69 8.81 15.27
C PRO A 49 1.66 8.39 16.40
N GLY A 50 1.81 9.24 17.40
CA GLY A 50 2.75 9.03 18.51
C GLY A 50 4.22 9.33 18.19
N GLY A 51 4.55 9.73 16.98
CA GLY A 51 5.89 10.17 16.58
C GLY A 51 6.26 11.54 17.09
N SER A 52 7.56 11.85 17.11
CA SER A 52 8.10 13.10 17.68
C SER A 52 7.78 14.37 16.88
N LEU A 53 7.36 14.23 15.63
CA LEU A 53 6.98 15.31 14.72
C LEU A 53 5.48 15.24 14.34
N TYR A 54 4.73 14.36 15.02
CA TYR A 54 3.29 14.24 14.80
C TYR A 54 2.57 15.46 15.38
N ASP A 55 1.81 16.13 14.54
CA ASP A 55 0.94 17.25 14.88
C ASP A 55 -0.51 16.87 14.55
N GLU A 56 -1.25 16.46 15.57
CA GLU A 56 -2.63 15.98 15.41
C GLU A 56 -3.54 17.07 14.81
N ASP A 57 -3.38 18.33 15.24
CA ASP A 57 -4.22 19.43 14.75
C ASP A 57 -3.94 19.70 13.26
N ALA A 58 -2.68 19.65 12.85
CA ALA A 58 -2.32 19.80 11.44
C ALA A 58 -2.81 18.63 10.57
N VAL A 59 -2.70 17.39 11.06
CA VAL A 59 -3.22 16.20 10.36
C VAL A 59 -4.75 16.26 10.26
N ARG A 60 -5.43 16.68 11.33
CA ARG A 60 -6.90 16.82 11.34
C ARG A 60 -7.36 17.92 10.36
N ALA A 61 -6.69 19.07 10.35
CA ALA A 61 -6.98 20.14 9.41
C ALA A 61 -6.78 19.70 7.96
N TYR A 62 -5.67 19.01 7.68
CA TYR A 62 -5.40 18.41 6.38
C TYR A 62 -6.50 17.42 5.97
N ALA A 63 -6.86 16.51 6.86
CA ALA A 63 -7.88 15.50 6.59
C ALA A 63 -9.26 16.15 6.30
N GLN A 64 -9.62 17.21 7.00
CA GLN A 64 -10.84 17.96 6.73
C GLN A 64 -10.79 18.67 5.37
N GLU A 65 -9.66 19.30 5.03
CA GLU A 65 -9.46 19.96 3.73
C GLU A 65 -9.53 18.97 2.57
N GLN A 66 -8.98 17.78 2.76
CA GLN A 66 -8.96 16.72 1.74
C GLN A 66 -10.24 15.86 1.73
N GLY A 67 -11.22 16.15 2.59
CA GLY A 67 -12.50 15.44 2.64
C GLY A 67 -12.36 13.99 3.11
N TYR A 68 -11.56 13.74 4.16
CA TYR A 68 -11.52 12.42 4.80
C TYR A 68 -12.72 12.19 5.70
N ALA A 69 -13.23 10.95 5.70
CA ALA A 69 -14.32 10.49 6.54
C ALA A 69 -14.05 9.08 7.04
N SER A 70 -14.35 8.81 8.31
CA SER A 70 -14.35 7.45 8.84
C SER A 70 -15.78 7.01 9.11
N VAL A 71 -16.15 5.83 8.61
CA VAL A 71 -17.49 5.30 8.65
C VAL A 71 -17.52 3.80 8.89
N TYR A 72 -18.53 3.31 9.58
CA TYR A 72 -18.99 1.93 9.46
C TYR A 72 -20.01 1.85 8.35
N VAL A 73 -19.94 0.82 7.51
CA VAL A 73 -20.84 0.61 6.38
C VAL A 73 -21.35 -0.82 6.37
N LEU A 74 -22.67 -0.99 6.32
CA LEU A 74 -23.32 -2.25 5.99
C LEU A 74 -23.82 -2.16 4.57
N THR A 75 -23.53 -3.18 3.76
CA THR A 75 -24.00 -3.28 2.38
C THR A 75 -25.11 -4.32 2.28
N LEU A 76 -26.22 -3.96 1.67
CA LEU A 76 -27.39 -4.81 1.51
C LEU A 76 -27.74 -4.91 0.03
N THR A 77 -28.09 -6.11 -0.40
CA THR A 77 -28.46 -6.40 -1.79
C THR A 77 -29.68 -7.32 -1.85
N GLY A 78 -30.36 -7.34 -2.99
CA GLY A 78 -31.51 -8.21 -3.23
C GLY A 78 -32.86 -7.53 -3.00
N GLU A 79 -33.93 -8.28 -3.25
CA GLU A 79 -35.31 -7.73 -3.31
C GLU A 79 -35.80 -7.06 -2.02
N ASN A 80 -35.22 -7.39 -0.88
CA ASN A 80 -35.62 -6.85 0.43
C ASN A 80 -34.61 -5.86 1.01
N ALA A 81 -33.59 -5.44 0.24
CA ALA A 81 -32.49 -4.61 0.74
C ALA A 81 -32.98 -3.31 1.41
N GLU A 82 -33.96 -2.62 0.83
CA GLU A 82 -34.52 -1.39 1.37
C GLU A 82 -35.22 -1.60 2.73
N THR A 83 -36.03 -2.66 2.84
CA THR A 83 -36.72 -2.99 4.10
C THR A 83 -35.69 -3.37 5.18
N MET A 84 -34.71 -4.18 4.82
CA MET A 84 -33.63 -4.57 5.74
C MET A 84 -32.80 -3.35 6.17
N ALA A 85 -32.53 -2.42 5.26
CA ALA A 85 -31.81 -1.19 5.60
C ALA A 85 -32.56 -0.36 6.65
N ALA A 86 -33.86 -0.23 6.50
CA ALA A 86 -34.70 0.50 7.46
C ALA A 86 -34.70 -0.20 8.85
N ASP A 87 -34.86 -1.51 8.89
CA ASP A 87 -34.88 -2.29 10.14
C ASP A 87 -33.50 -2.23 10.85
N LEU A 88 -32.41 -2.38 10.12
CA LEU A 88 -31.07 -2.30 10.66
C LEU A 88 -30.71 -0.88 11.12
N LEU A 89 -31.13 0.14 10.40
CA LEU A 89 -30.97 1.54 10.81
C LEU A 89 -31.65 1.79 12.16
N GLU A 90 -32.94 1.39 12.31
CA GLU A 90 -33.68 1.56 13.55
C GLU A 90 -33.03 0.79 14.72
N ARG A 91 -32.59 -0.44 14.48
CA ARG A 91 -31.88 -1.27 15.45
C ARG A 91 -30.56 -0.62 15.87
N TRP A 92 -29.77 -0.15 14.92
CA TRP A 92 -28.49 0.50 15.17
C TRP A 92 -28.64 1.83 15.91
N GLN A 93 -29.68 2.61 15.58
CA GLN A 93 -30.00 3.84 16.32
C GLN A 93 -30.24 3.61 17.82
N LYS A 94 -30.84 2.48 18.18
CA LYS A 94 -31.17 2.10 19.56
C LYS A 94 -30.03 1.47 20.33
N ALA A 95 -28.96 1.04 19.65
CA ALA A 95 -27.83 0.37 20.29
C ALA A 95 -27.05 1.36 21.16
N GLU A 96 -26.66 0.93 22.36
CA GLU A 96 -25.77 1.69 23.26
C GLU A 96 -24.33 1.63 22.77
N ASP A 97 -23.87 0.46 22.30
CA ASP A 97 -22.56 0.26 21.70
C ASP A 97 -22.71 0.06 20.20
N LYS A 98 -22.45 1.11 19.46
CA LYS A 98 -22.60 1.13 17.99
C LYS A 98 -21.61 0.19 17.28
N ALA A 99 -20.40 0.03 17.81
CA ALA A 99 -19.39 -0.82 17.20
C ALA A 99 -19.68 -2.31 17.45
N ALA A 100 -20.12 -2.67 18.65
CA ALA A 100 -20.54 -4.04 18.96
C ALA A 100 -21.78 -4.44 18.14
N GLU A 101 -22.74 -3.52 17.99
CA GLU A 101 -23.94 -3.78 17.18
C GLU A 101 -23.61 -3.94 15.70
N TYR A 102 -22.69 -3.13 15.17
CA TYR A 102 -22.19 -3.29 13.80
C TYR A 102 -21.60 -4.69 13.60
N ALA A 103 -20.75 -5.15 14.52
CA ALA A 103 -20.15 -6.48 14.41
C ALA A 103 -21.20 -7.60 14.42
N ALA A 104 -22.23 -7.48 15.27
CA ALA A 104 -23.35 -8.44 15.34
C ALA A 104 -24.17 -8.44 14.03
N MET A 105 -24.45 -7.27 13.47
CA MET A 105 -25.15 -7.16 12.19
C MET A 105 -24.34 -7.71 11.01
N CYS A 106 -23.01 -7.50 11.01
CA CYS A 106 -22.13 -8.11 10.01
C CYS A 106 -22.18 -9.64 10.08
N GLU A 107 -22.15 -10.23 11.28
CA GLU A 107 -22.27 -11.68 11.46
C GLU A 107 -23.60 -12.22 10.93
N GLU A 108 -24.72 -11.55 11.24
CA GLU A 108 -26.04 -11.92 10.74
C GLU A 108 -26.15 -11.85 9.20
N LEU A 109 -25.51 -10.85 8.59
CA LEU A 109 -25.47 -10.64 7.15
C LEU A 109 -24.40 -11.48 6.45
N GLN A 110 -23.61 -12.24 7.20
CA GLN A 110 -22.44 -13.00 6.72
C GLN A 110 -21.41 -12.10 6.00
N GLN A 111 -21.25 -10.86 6.48
CA GLN A 111 -20.25 -9.90 6.03
C GLN A 111 -19.08 -9.88 6.99
N GLU A 112 -17.89 -9.54 6.49
CA GLU A 112 -16.73 -9.33 7.33
C GLU A 112 -16.85 -8.02 8.12
N ALA A 113 -16.70 -8.07 9.43
CA ALA A 113 -16.69 -6.88 10.28
C ALA A 113 -15.29 -6.23 10.24
N VAL A 114 -15.02 -5.44 9.20
CA VAL A 114 -13.73 -4.77 8.98
C VAL A 114 -13.47 -3.56 9.89
N GLY A 115 -14.44 -3.20 10.73
CA GLY A 115 -14.37 -1.98 11.55
C GLY A 115 -14.72 -0.72 10.77
N ALA A 116 -14.36 0.44 11.32
CA ALA A 116 -14.55 1.71 10.63
C ALA A 116 -13.53 1.84 9.49
N VAL A 117 -14.02 2.24 8.31
CA VAL A 117 -13.20 2.47 7.12
C VAL A 117 -13.02 3.97 6.92
N THR A 118 -11.78 4.40 6.73
CA THR A 118 -11.48 5.80 6.37
C THR A 118 -11.37 5.92 4.86
N LEU A 119 -12.13 6.84 4.30
CA LEU A 119 -12.17 7.12 2.86
C LEU A 119 -12.05 8.62 2.59
N THR A 120 -11.76 8.98 1.35
CA THR A 120 -11.74 10.38 0.87
C THR A 120 -12.95 10.64 -0.02
N ALA A 121 -13.37 11.91 -0.07
CA ALA A 121 -14.42 12.34 -0.99
C ALA A 121 -14.09 11.95 -2.44
N ALA A 122 -15.05 11.34 -3.13
CA ALA A 122 -14.97 11.00 -4.54
C ALA A 122 -16.02 11.80 -5.30
N GLU A 123 -15.56 12.71 -6.17
CA GLU A 123 -16.45 13.62 -6.92
C GLU A 123 -17.39 12.82 -7.83
N GLY A 124 -18.69 13.11 -7.69
CA GLY A 124 -19.74 12.48 -8.50
C GLY A 124 -20.13 11.06 -8.07
N ASP A 125 -19.62 10.57 -6.93
CA ASP A 125 -20.06 9.32 -6.34
C ASP A 125 -21.20 9.58 -5.31
N PRO A 126 -22.45 9.13 -5.57
CA PRO A 126 -23.59 9.41 -4.70
C PRO A 126 -23.43 8.89 -3.27
N LEU A 127 -22.73 7.76 -3.09
CA LEU A 127 -22.47 7.19 -1.77
C LEU A 127 -21.46 8.04 -1.00
N SER A 128 -20.39 8.45 -1.68
CA SER A 128 -19.40 9.37 -1.12
C SER A 128 -20.02 10.70 -0.73
N ASP A 129 -20.87 11.30 -1.59
CA ASP A 129 -21.57 12.54 -1.30
C ASP A 129 -22.46 12.40 -0.06
N ALA A 130 -23.19 11.29 0.07
CA ALA A 130 -23.99 10.99 1.23
C ALA A 130 -23.16 10.86 2.52
N ILE A 131 -22.01 10.18 2.45
CA ILE A 131 -21.09 10.01 3.58
C ILE A 131 -20.51 11.35 4.03
N MET A 132 -20.09 12.20 3.08
CA MET A 132 -19.51 13.51 3.38
C MET A 132 -20.51 14.49 3.98
N ALA A 133 -21.79 14.30 3.70
CA ALA A 133 -22.87 15.12 4.25
C ALA A 133 -23.23 14.78 5.71
N LEU A 134 -22.82 13.61 6.22
CA LEU A 134 -23.13 13.18 7.58
C LEU A 134 -22.34 13.97 8.64
N GLU A 135 -23.00 14.28 9.75
CA GLU A 135 -22.35 14.76 10.97
C GLU A 135 -21.70 13.59 11.75
N LEU A 136 -20.83 13.91 12.69
CA LEU A 136 -20.23 12.91 13.57
C LEU A 136 -21.32 12.16 14.36
N GLU A 137 -21.20 10.85 14.46
CA GLU A 137 -22.18 9.92 15.07
C GLU A 137 -23.54 9.88 14.38
N GLU A 138 -23.68 10.50 13.22
CA GLU A 138 -24.91 10.41 12.44
C GLU A 138 -25.00 9.06 11.73
N LEU A 139 -26.22 8.51 11.76
CA LEU A 139 -26.63 7.27 11.11
C LEU A 139 -27.59 7.56 9.98
N THR A 140 -27.39 6.96 8.82
CA THR A 140 -28.30 7.08 7.68
C THR A 140 -28.40 5.77 6.90
N ALA A 141 -29.46 5.64 6.11
CA ALA A 141 -29.58 4.65 5.06
C ALA A 141 -29.56 5.33 3.70
N VAL A 142 -28.70 4.85 2.81
CA VAL A 142 -28.62 5.29 1.41
C VAL A 142 -29.22 4.20 0.54
N ILE A 143 -30.34 4.52 -0.10
CA ILE A 143 -31.14 3.56 -0.86
C ILE A 143 -30.83 3.71 -2.34
N ASP A 144 -30.38 2.59 -2.94
CA ASP A 144 -30.14 2.42 -4.37
C ASP A 144 -29.37 3.58 -5.04
N PRO A 145 -28.20 3.98 -4.48
CA PRO A 145 -27.46 5.14 -4.99
C PRO A 145 -26.95 4.95 -6.43
N TYR A 146 -26.83 3.70 -6.87
CA TYR A 146 -26.29 3.34 -8.19
C TYR A 146 -27.33 2.79 -9.17
N GLY A 147 -28.59 2.61 -8.74
CA GLY A 147 -29.64 2.04 -9.59
C GLY A 147 -29.50 0.53 -9.81
N ASP A 148 -28.78 -0.16 -8.92
CA ASP A 148 -28.54 -1.61 -8.97
C ASP A 148 -29.25 -2.41 -7.87
N GLY A 149 -30.09 -1.72 -7.07
CA GLY A 149 -30.82 -2.29 -5.94
C GLY A 149 -29.99 -2.48 -4.68
N SER A 150 -28.76 -1.94 -4.63
CA SER A 150 -27.95 -1.95 -3.41
C SER A 150 -28.41 -0.86 -2.43
N CYS A 151 -28.36 -1.18 -1.13
CA CYS A 151 -28.66 -0.24 -0.04
C CYS A 151 -27.50 -0.27 0.97
N TYR A 152 -27.28 0.86 1.61
CA TYR A 152 -26.19 1.02 2.57
C TYR A 152 -26.74 1.60 3.88
N VAL A 153 -26.30 1.05 5.01
CA VAL A 153 -26.52 1.68 6.32
C VAL A 153 -25.18 2.13 6.86
N ILE A 154 -25.08 3.42 7.15
CA ILE A 154 -23.81 4.11 7.38
C ILE A 154 -23.85 4.84 8.70
N LEU A 155 -22.81 4.66 9.51
CA LEU A 155 -22.53 5.45 10.71
C LEU A 155 -21.27 6.25 10.53
N ARG A 156 -21.34 7.57 10.63
CA ARG A 156 -20.17 8.45 10.68
C ARG A 156 -19.50 8.34 12.05
N THR A 157 -18.22 8.10 12.09
CA THR A 157 -17.44 7.96 13.32
C THR A 157 -16.29 8.97 13.36
N ASP A 158 -15.64 9.07 14.51
CA ASP A 158 -14.40 9.85 14.65
C ASP A 158 -13.39 9.45 13.58
N LEU A 159 -12.72 10.47 13.04
CA LEU A 159 -11.75 10.30 11.97
C LEU A 159 -10.54 9.51 12.47
N ASP A 160 -10.23 8.39 11.82
CA ASP A 160 -8.96 7.70 12.00
C ASP A 160 -7.85 8.51 11.31
N LEU A 161 -7.13 9.27 12.14
CA LEU A 161 -6.04 10.11 11.70
C LEU A 161 -4.80 9.32 11.23
N SER A 162 -4.72 8.03 11.47
CA SER A 162 -3.56 7.23 11.05
C SER A 162 -3.45 7.18 9.53
N VAL A 163 -4.58 7.05 8.84
CA VAL A 163 -4.63 7.07 7.37
C VAL A 163 -4.29 8.46 6.81
N ALA A 164 -4.86 9.51 7.41
CA ALA A 164 -4.59 10.88 6.99
C ALA A 164 -3.15 11.32 7.28
N ALA A 165 -2.51 10.80 8.34
CA ALA A 165 -1.15 11.13 8.71
C ALA A 165 -0.13 10.75 7.64
N ASP A 166 -0.29 9.58 7.01
CA ASP A 166 0.60 9.15 5.92
C ASP A 166 0.47 10.07 4.70
N ALA A 167 -0.76 10.42 4.31
CA ALA A 167 -1.00 11.35 3.21
C ALA A 167 -0.51 12.77 3.53
N TYR A 168 -0.71 13.23 4.75
CA TYR A 168 -0.16 14.50 5.23
C TYR A 168 1.37 14.52 5.18
N PHE A 169 2.04 13.46 5.62
CA PHE A 169 3.48 13.32 5.50
C PHE A 169 3.96 13.44 4.04
N GLN A 170 3.28 12.77 3.10
CA GLN A 170 3.59 12.87 1.67
C GLN A 170 3.42 14.30 1.15
N GLN A 171 2.39 15.01 1.57
CA GLN A 171 2.19 16.41 1.23
C GLN A 171 3.33 17.29 1.76
N VAL A 172 3.66 17.17 3.06
CA VAL A 172 4.78 17.90 3.68
C VAL A 172 6.10 17.63 2.95
N GLN A 173 6.35 16.36 2.60
CA GLN A 173 7.55 15.97 1.86
C GLN A 173 7.58 16.60 0.46
N SER A 174 6.46 16.57 -0.26
CA SER A 174 6.32 17.19 -1.57
C SER A 174 6.58 18.69 -1.54
N ASP A 175 5.99 19.40 -0.57
CA ASP A 175 6.16 20.83 -0.38
C ASP A 175 7.61 21.20 -0.04
N ARG A 176 8.27 20.40 0.79
CA ARG A 176 9.69 20.59 1.12
C ARG A 176 10.57 20.37 -0.10
N LEU A 177 10.29 19.35 -0.92
CA LEU A 177 11.03 19.10 -2.15
C LEU A 177 10.81 20.20 -3.19
N ALA A 178 9.57 20.66 -3.37
CA ALA A 178 9.25 21.73 -4.30
C ALA A 178 9.97 23.07 -3.95
N ASN A 179 10.19 23.30 -2.67
CA ASN A 179 10.88 24.50 -2.16
C ASN A 179 12.38 24.27 -1.90
N ALA A 180 12.91 23.08 -2.17
CA ALA A 180 14.32 22.77 -1.96
C ALA A 180 15.21 23.44 -3.02
N SER A 181 16.35 23.97 -2.59
CA SER A 181 17.40 24.43 -3.49
C SER A 181 18.16 23.21 -4.03
N VAL A 182 17.94 22.85 -5.28
CA VAL A 182 18.65 21.74 -5.93
C VAL A 182 19.90 22.28 -6.64
N VAL A 183 21.07 21.83 -6.20
CA VAL A 183 22.33 22.09 -6.91
C VAL A 183 22.58 20.92 -7.88
N SER A 184 22.43 21.18 -9.16
CA SER A 184 22.70 20.20 -10.21
C SER A 184 23.98 20.55 -10.97
N ASN A 185 24.75 19.54 -11.37
CA ASN A 185 25.88 19.71 -12.30
C ASN A 185 25.36 19.61 -13.73
N ALA A 186 24.89 20.74 -14.28
CA ALA A 186 24.33 20.82 -15.62
C ALA A 186 25.29 20.30 -16.72
N LYS A 187 26.61 20.50 -16.51
CA LYS A 187 27.63 20.00 -17.47
C LYS A 187 27.71 18.49 -17.44
N LEU A 188 27.63 17.87 -16.25
CA LEU A 188 27.58 16.42 -16.11
C LEU A 188 26.30 15.86 -16.73
N TYR A 189 25.14 16.45 -16.44
CA TYR A 189 23.88 16.03 -17.01
C TYR A 189 23.86 16.06 -18.54
N SER A 190 24.39 17.13 -19.13
CA SER A 190 24.46 17.25 -20.60
C SER A 190 25.45 16.28 -21.26
N SER A 191 26.37 15.68 -20.51
CA SER A 191 27.34 14.69 -20.99
C SER A 191 26.88 13.24 -20.81
N LEU A 192 25.74 12.99 -20.15
CA LEU A 192 25.20 11.64 -19.96
C LEU A 192 24.60 11.13 -21.28
N ASP A 193 25.15 10.02 -21.76
CA ASP A 193 24.54 9.26 -22.84
C ASP A 193 23.64 8.16 -22.25
N VAL A 194 22.36 8.50 -22.10
CA VAL A 194 21.35 7.60 -21.54
C VAL A 194 21.13 6.39 -22.45
N GLY A 195 21.26 6.56 -23.78
CA GLY A 195 21.14 5.47 -24.76
C GLY A 195 22.25 4.44 -24.55
N ALA A 196 23.52 4.90 -24.56
CA ALA A 196 24.66 4.02 -24.31
C ALA A 196 24.61 3.31 -22.95
N PHE A 197 24.06 3.96 -21.92
CA PHE A 197 23.85 3.32 -20.61
C PHE A 197 22.87 2.15 -20.71
N TYR A 198 21.70 2.33 -21.35
CA TYR A 198 20.71 1.27 -21.50
C TYR A 198 21.20 0.12 -22.39
N ASP A 199 21.95 0.44 -23.45
CA ASP A 199 22.55 -0.57 -24.32
C ASP A 199 23.53 -1.43 -23.53
N ARG A 200 24.41 -0.82 -22.73
CA ARG A 200 25.36 -1.55 -21.89
C ARG A 200 24.65 -2.40 -20.81
N MET A 201 23.59 -1.90 -20.21
CA MET A 201 22.79 -2.66 -19.24
C MET A 201 22.12 -3.87 -19.87
N THR A 202 21.67 -3.76 -21.11
CA THR A 202 21.07 -4.85 -21.87
C THR A 202 22.09 -5.93 -22.20
N GLU A 203 23.29 -5.54 -22.62
CA GLU A 203 24.42 -6.46 -22.86
C GLU A 203 24.80 -7.22 -21.58
N LEU A 204 24.99 -6.51 -20.47
CA LEU A 204 25.34 -7.15 -19.18
C LEU A 204 24.30 -8.17 -18.72
N ARG A 205 23.00 -7.87 -18.89
CA ARG A 205 21.94 -8.82 -18.57
C ARG A 205 21.98 -10.06 -19.45
N ALA A 206 22.24 -9.89 -20.74
CA ALA A 206 22.39 -11.01 -21.67
C ALA A 206 23.62 -11.87 -21.34
N GLU A 207 24.77 -11.26 -21.04
CA GLU A 207 25.99 -11.95 -20.62
C GLU A 207 25.73 -12.79 -19.35
N MET A 208 25.03 -12.22 -18.35
CA MET A 208 24.72 -12.96 -17.13
C MET A 208 23.72 -14.09 -17.34
N GLN A 209 22.70 -13.90 -18.18
CA GLN A 209 21.76 -14.97 -18.50
C GLN A 209 22.47 -16.14 -19.20
N ALA A 210 23.41 -15.85 -20.11
CA ALA A 210 24.25 -16.86 -20.75
C ALA A 210 25.11 -17.62 -19.74
N ALA A 211 25.77 -16.88 -18.82
CA ALA A 211 26.59 -17.50 -17.78
C ALA A 211 25.79 -18.38 -16.81
N MET A 212 24.57 -17.96 -16.44
CA MET A 212 23.66 -18.77 -15.63
C MET A 212 23.18 -20.04 -16.36
N ALA A 213 22.90 -19.95 -17.67
CA ALA A 213 22.53 -21.08 -18.48
C ALA A 213 23.68 -22.12 -18.60
N GLU A 214 24.90 -21.65 -18.76
CA GLU A 214 26.10 -22.50 -18.77
C GLU A 214 26.34 -23.17 -17.40
N ALA A 215 26.18 -22.43 -16.29
CA ALA A 215 26.33 -22.96 -14.94
C ALA A 215 25.23 -23.97 -14.56
N GLY A 216 24.00 -23.79 -15.06
CA GLY A 216 22.86 -24.69 -14.84
C GLY A 216 22.89 -25.96 -15.71
N GLY A 217 23.70 -25.98 -16.78
CA GLY A 217 23.77 -27.11 -17.71
C GLY A 217 24.54 -28.36 -17.22
N HIS A 218 25.17 -28.29 -16.05
CA HIS A 218 25.98 -29.41 -15.52
C HIS A 218 25.29 -30.32 -14.50
N THR A 219 23.98 -30.18 -14.26
CA THR A 219 23.24 -31.01 -13.28
C THR A 219 22.24 -32.01 -13.89
N ALA A 220 22.32 -32.27 -15.19
CA ALA A 220 21.36 -33.18 -15.89
C ALA A 220 21.99 -34.49 -16.38
N ASP A 221 23.07 -34.97 -15.77
CA ASP A 221 23.61 -36.31 -16.12
C ASP A 221 23.99 -37.12 -14.85
N ASP A 222 23.04 -37.26 -13.92
CA ASP A 222 23.05 -38.37 -12.97
C ASP A 222 21.99 -39.36 -13.40
N GLY A 223 22.44 -40.26 -14.32
CA GLY A 223 21.68 -41.41 -14.77
C GLY A 223 21.30 -42.35 -13.63
N HIS A 224 20.10 -42.22 -13.13
CA HIS A 224 19.44 -43.29 -12.39
C HIS A 224 18.75 -44.23 -13.39
N ASP A 225 19.51 -45.22 -13.79
CA ASP A 225 19.05 -46.41 -14.49
C ASP A 225 18.17 -47.23 -13.52
N HIS A 226 16.85 -47.10 -13.63
CA HIS A 226 15.90 -48.01 -13.01
C HIS A 226 15.58 -49.13 -14.03
N SER A 227 16.54 -50.07 -14.16
CA SER A 227 16.25 -51.36 -14.79
C SER A 227 15.24 -52.13 -13.92
N ALA A 228 14.07 -52.31 -14.48
CA ALA A 228 13.01 -53.14 -13.97
C ALA A 228 13.49 -54.56 -13.72
N ASP A 229 13.38 -55.06 -12.51
CA ASP A 229 13.41 -56.48 -12.20
C ASP A 229 11.96 -57.00 -12.14
N ALA A 230 11.56 -57.68 -13.20
CA ALA A 230 10.33 -58.45 -13.27
C ALA A 230 10.64 -59.86 -12.77
N GLY A 231 10.34 -60.14 -11.50
CA GLY A 231 10.39 -61.47 -10.89
C GLY A 231 8.99 -62.04 -10.80
N THR A 232 8.73 -63.04 -11.60
CA THR A 232 7.64 -64.02 -11.48
C THR A 232 7.84 -64.89 -10.24
N ASP A 233 6.81 -65.06 -9.43
CA ASP A 233 6.10 -66.31 -9.01
C ASP A 233 4.92 -65.99 -8.09
#